data_6ed6a724ee8bf11f53f23a33a0a0710b
#
_entry.id   6ed6a724ee8bf11f53f23a33a0a0710b
#
_cell.length_a   1.000
_cell.length_b   1.000
_cell.length_c   1.000
_cell.angle_alpha   90.00
_cell.angle_beta   90.00
_cell.angle_gamma   90.00
#
_symmetry.space_group_name_H-M   'P 1'
#
loop_
_entity.id
_entity.type
_entity.pdbx_description
1 polymer ?
#
loop_
_entity_poly.entity_id
_entity_poly.type
_entity_poly.pdbx_seq_one_letter_code
_entity_poly.pdbx_strand_id
1 'polypeptide(L)'
;MIIHPSDTLKKSNTSNFPDIPETILLYHKGAVETHSYSAEPRGFIWLREDEITIIWRNVVQTFQADLAIIGAGGAGLRAAIAAAQANPNAKIALISKVYPMRSHTVAAEGGSAAVAQDHDSFDYHFHDTVAGGDWLCEQDVVDYFVHHCPTEMTQLEQWGCPWSRRPDGSVNVRRFGGMKIERTWFAADKTGFHMLHTLFQTSLQFPQIQRFDEHFVLDILVDDNHARGLVAMNMMEGTLVQIRANAVVMATGGAGRVYRYNTNGGIVTGDGMGMALSHGVPLRDMEFVQYHPTGLPGSGILMTEGCRGEGGILVNKNGYRYLQDYGMGPETPLGEPKNKYMELGPRDKVSQAFWHEWRKGNTISTPRGDVVHLDLRHLGEKKLHERLPFICELAKAYVGVDPVKEPIPVRRPRTTPWAALKPTKTVKAVSKGCLPLANVPLSVCMARTASDPTHWRSWWCLVVWLANKRWNALLRQVPQIAPRSTPRLPTLNNV
;
A
#
# COMPACT_ATOMS: atom_id res chain seq x y z
N MET A 1 4.28 18.32 -20.16
CA MET A 1 5.33 18.40 -21.21
C MET A 1 5.49 19.87 -21.52
N ILE A 2 6.58 20.46 -21.07
CA ILE A 2 6.89 21.88 -21.37
C ILE A 2 7.69 21.88 -22.66
N ILE A 3 7.14 22.47 -23.71
CA ILE A 3 7.83 22.60 -25.00
C ILE A 3 8.47 24.00 -25.03
N HIS A 4 9.78 24.05 -25.24
CA HIS A 4 10.55 25.28 -25.35
C HIS A 4 10.33 25.94 -26.74
N PRO A 5 10.32 27.29 -26.88
CA PRO A 5 9.94 27.97 -28.10
C PRO A 5 10.87 27.83 -29.33
N SER A 6 11.91 26.98 -29.24
CA SER A 6 12.91 26.80 -30.32
C SER A 6 12.73 25.59 -31.22
N ASP A 7 11.72 24.73 -30.96
CA ASP A 7 11.56 23.50 -31.74
C ASP A 7 10.58 23.69 -32.90
N THR A 8 11.11 23.83 -34.08
CA THR A 8 10.36 23.79 -35.36
C THR A 8 9.82 22.39 -35.61
N LEU A 9 8.53 22.19 -35.37
CA LEU A 9 7.83 20.92 -35.63
C LEU A 9 7.63 20.66 -37.10
N LYS A 10 8.24 19.61 -37.63
CA LYS A 10 7.95 19.09 -38.97
C LYS A 10 6.57 18.42 -38.99
N LYS A 11 5.77 18.70 -40.05
CA LYS A 11 4.47 18.08 -40.32
C LYS A 11 4.60 16.55 -40.33
N SER A 12 3.90 15.84 -39.43
CA SER A 12 3.67 14.42 -39.56
C SER A 12 2.19 14.15 -39.93
N ASN A 13 1.97 13.26 -40.89
CA ASN A 13 0.65 12.82 -41.32
C ASN A 13 -0.05 12.06 -40.19
N THR A 14 -1.18 12.60 -39.73
CA THR A 14 -2.01 11.94 -38.72
C THR A 14 -3.33 11.49 -39.34
N SER A 15 -3.40 10.25 -39.75
CA SER A 15 -4.60 9.64 -40.35
C SER A 15 -5.39 8.71 -39.40
N ASN A 16 -5.24 8.76 -38.10
CA ASN A 16 -5.97 7.90 -37.17
C ASN A 16 -6.19 8.56 -35.81
N PHE A 17 -7.18 9.48 -35.74
CA PHE A 17 -7.74 9.90 -34.45
C PHE A 17 -9.27 9.81 -34.51
N PRO A 18 -9.95 9.33 -33.44
CA PRO A 18 -11.42 9.29 -33.41
C PRO A 18 -12.00 10.72 -33.25
N ASP A 19 -13.27 10.84 -33.64
CA ASP A 19 -14.03 12.10 -33.74
C ASP A 19 -13.90 13.00 -32.51
N ILE A 20 -13.52 14.25 -32.73
CA ILE A 20 -13.40 15.30 -31.70
C ILE A 20 -14.77 16.03 -31.60
N PRO A 21 -15.29 16.29 -30.39
CA PRO A 21 -16.57 17.00 -30.21
C PRO A 21 -16.57 18.44 -30.68
N GLU A 22 -17.68 18.89 -31.19
CA GLU A 22 -17.92 20.09 -32.01
C GLU A 22 -17.77 21.48 -31.35
N THR A 23 -17.26 21.63 -30.14
CA THR A 23 -17.20 22.97 -29.50
C THR A 23 -15.83 23.23 -28.84
N ILE A 24 -15.14 24.26 -29.35
CA ILE A 24 -13.90 24.78 -28.77
C ILE A 24 -14.23 26.08 -28.02
N LEU A 25 -13.84 26.18 -26.76
CA LEU A 25 -13.89 27.42 -25.97
C LEU A 25 -12.53 28.09 -26.00
N LEU A 26 -12.49 29.33 -26.52
CA LEU A 26 -11.30 30.18 -26.48
C LEU A 26 -11.43 31.17 -25.31
N TYR A 27 -10.38 31.30 -24.52
CA TYR A 27 -10.29 32.25 -23.42
C TYR A 27 -9.33 33.38 -23.81
N HIS A 28 -9.81 34.64 -23.81
CA HIS A 28 -9.00 35.80 -24.08
C HIS A 28 -9.23 36.84 -22.99
N LYS A 29 -8.18 37.24 -22.28
CA LYS A 29 -8.15 38.36 -21.30
C LYS A 29 -9.38 38.48 -20.38
N GLY A 30 -9.87 37.35 -19.85
CA GLY A 30 -10.99 37.34 -18.88
C GLY A 30 -12.38 37.25 -19.50
N ALA A 31 -12.52 37.08 -20.80
CA ALA A 31 -13.80 36.85 -21.50
C ALA A 31 -13.81 35.44 -22.12
N VAL A 32 -14.95 34.76 -22.06
CA VAL A 32 -15.18 33.46 -22.72
C VAL A 32 -15.98 33.72 -24.00
N GLU A 33 -15.38 33.52 -25.16
CA GLU A 33 -16.10 33.55 -26.42
C GLU A 33 -16.35 32.11 -26.92
N THR A 34 -17.60 31.84 -27.31
CA THR A 34 -17.99 30.56 -27.91
C THR A 34 -18.06 30.69 -29.41
N HIS A 35 -17.22 29.99 -30.13
CA HIS A 35 -17.30 29.88 -31.57
C HIS A 35 -17.81 28.52 -31.98
N SER A 36 -18.92 28.45 -32.71
CA SER A 36 -19.42 27.26 -33.36
C SER A 36 -18.77 27.11 -34.74
N TYR A 37 -18.02 26.05 -34.96
CA TYR A 37 -17.49 25.70 -36.27
C TYR A 37 -18.30 24.53 -36.85
N SER A 38 -18.76 24.66 -38.10
CA SER A 38 -19.30 23.57 -38.88
C SER A 38 -18.20 22.62 -39.29
N ALA A 39 -18.47 21.36 -39.10
CA ALA A 39 -17.53 20.25 -39.16
C ALA A 39 -16.73 20.17 -40.49
N GLU A 40 -15.43 20.40 -40.39
CA GLU A 40 -14.43 19.65 -41.15
C GLU A 40 -13.34 19.17 -40.17
N PRO A 41 -13.02 17.87 -40.14
CA PRO A 41 -12.14 17.32 -39.12
C PRO A 41 -10.68 17.39 -39.55
N ARG A 42 -10.05 18.53 -39.57
CA ARG A 42 -8.59 18.70 -39.67
C ARG A 42 -8.22 20.18 -39.72
N GLY A 43 -8.09 20.82 -38.57
CA GLY A 43 -7.53 22.14 -38.50
C GLY A 43 -6.90 22.44 -37.17
N PHE A 44 -5.57 22.55 -37.15
CA PHE A 44 -4.90 23.26 -36.07
C PHE A 44 -5.11 24.73 -36.29
N ILE A 45 -5.72 25.44 -35.34
CA ILE A 45 -5.80 26.90 -35.39
C ILE A 45 -4.52 27.43 -34.74
N TRP A 46 -3.71 28.15 -35.52
CA TRP A 46 -2.57 28.91 -35.01
C TRP A 46 -3.05 30.29 -34.64
N LEU A 47 -2.91 30.69 -33.39
CA LEU A 47 -2.99 32.09 -32.96
C LEU A 47 -1.59 32.54 -32.51
N ARG A 48 -1.33 33.83 -32.53
CA ARG A 48 -0.01 34.40 -32.21
C ARG A 48 0.47 34.01 -30.81
N GLU A 49 1.79 33.91 -30.65
CA GLU A 49 2.49 33.29 -29.48
C GLU A 49 2.17 33.85 -28.08
N ASP A 50 1.51 34.98 -28.00
CA ASP A 50 1.24 35.71 -26.75
C ASP A 50 -0.19 35.57 -26.21
N GLU A 51 -1.06 34.78 -26.86
CA GLU A 51 -2.49 34.76 -26.51
C GLU A 51 -3.20 33.40 -26.44
N ILE A 52 -2.50 32.24 -26.41
CA ILE A 52 -3.20 30.95 -26.45
C ILE A 52 -3.23 30.23 -25.12
N THR A 53 -4.40 30.16 -24.49
CA THR A 53 -4.75 29.13 -23.56
C THR A 53 -5.75 28.17 -24.21
N ILE A 54 -5.31 27.01 -24.67
CA ILE A 54 -6.21 25.97 -25.18
C ILE A 54 -6.85 25.28 -23.99
N ILE A 55 -8.13 25.55 -23.75
CA ILE A 55 -8.92 24.79 -22.78
C ILE A 55 -9.56 23.63 -23.52
N TRP A 56 -9.01 22.44 -23.32
CA TRP A 56 -9.66 21.22 -23.76
C TRP A 56 -10.96 21.07 -22.97
N ARG A 57 -12.11 21.07 -23.66
CA ARG A 57 -13.36 20.65 -23.05
C ARG A 57 -13.33 19.12 -22.92
N ASN A 58 -12.65 18.62 -21.92
CA ASN A 58 -12.73 17.22 -21.57
C ASN A 58 -14.18 16.93 -21.20
N VAL A 59 -14.85 16.05 -21.93
CA VAL A 59 -16.14 15.52 -21.55
C VAL A 59 -15.93 14.81 -20.22
N VAL A 60 -16.40 15.41 -19.14
CA VAL A 60 -16.34 14.80 -17.81
C VAL A 60 -17.41 13.70 -17.75
N GLN A 61 -16.98 12.46 -17.85
CA GLN A 61 -17.88 11.34 -17.64
C GLN A 61 -18.31 11.31 -16.17
N THR A 62 -19.60 11.26 -15.90
CA THR A 62 -20.13 11.23 -14.52
C THR A 62 -20.74 9.88 -14.21
N PHE A 63 -20.28 9.25 -13.14
CA PHE A 63 -20.79 8.00 -12.59
C PHE A 63 -21.44 8.24 -11.22
N GLN A 64 -22.46 7.43 -10.92
CA GLN A 64 -23.15 7.46 -9.63
C GLN A 64 -22.88 6.15 -8.89
N ALA A 65 -22.44 6.25 -7.64
CA ALA A 65 -22.21 5.12 -6.75
C ALA A 65 -22.79 5.38 -5.36
N ASP A 66 -23.06 4.34 -4.61
CA ASP A 66 -23.36 4.45 -3.19
C ASP A 66 -22.07 4.59 -2.38
N LEU A 67 -21.04 3.90 -2.83
CA LEU A 67 -19.71 3.89 -2.22
C LEU A 67 -18.62 4.03 -3.29
N ALA A 68 -17.73 4.99 -3.09
CA ALA A 68 -16.47 5.08 -3.84
C ALA A 68 -15.29 4.65 -2.96
N ILE A 69 -14.44 3.77 -3.48
CA ILE A 69 -13.26 3.25 -2.77
C ILE A 69 -12.02 3.63 -3.56
N ILE A 70 -11.16 4.45 -2.97
CA ILE A 70 -9.91 4.90 -3.58
C ILE A 70 -8.78 3.97 -3.20
N GLY A 71 -8.30 3.18 -4.15
CA GLY A 71 -7.26 2.18 -4.00
C GLY A 71 -7.78 0.75 -4.04
N ALA A 72 -7.28 -0.05 -4.99
CA ALA A 72 -7.62 -1.47 -5.17
C ALA A 72 -6.50 -2.40 -4.70
N GLY A 73 -5.79 -2.04 -3.64
CA GLY A 73 -4.93 -2.95 -2.88
C GLY A 73 -5.72 -3.88 -1.98
N GLY A 74 -5.06 -4.64 -1.12
CA GLY A 74 -5.70 -5.57 -0.21
C GLY A 74 -6.84 -4.96 0.60
N ALA A 75 -6.64 -3.75 1.15
CA ALA A 75 -7.65 -3.06 1.94
C ALA A 75 -8.87 -2.64 1.11
N GLY A 76 -8.65 -2.05 -0.06
CA GLY A 76 -9.75 -1.59 -0.91
C GLY A 76 -10.57 -2.74 -1.50
N LEU A 77 -9.91 -3.80 -1.97
CA LEU A 77 -10.60 -5.01 -2.44
C LEU A 77 -11.44 -5.65 -1.32
N ARG A 78 -10.87 -5.78 -0.11
CA ARG A 78 -11.62 -6.34 1.02
C ARG A 78 -12.81 -5.46 1.42
N ALA A 79 -12.64 -4.13 1.38
CA ALA A 79 -13.73 -3.19 1.63
C ALA A 79 -14.85 -3.32 0.59
N ALA A 80 -14.49 -3.43 -0.69
CA ALA A 80 -15.44 -3.61 -1.78
C ALA A 80 -16.23 -4.92 -1.63
N ILE A 81 -15.55 -6.04 -1.34
CA ILE A 81 -16.18 -7.34 -1.10
C ILE A 81 -17.14 -7.25 0.10
N ALA A 82 -16.70 -6.68 1.22
CA ALA A 82 -17.53 -6.57 2.41
C ALA A 82 -18.77 -5.69 2.16
N ALA A 83 -18.63 -4.59 1.43
CA ALA A 83 -19.76 -3.75 1.05
C ALA A 83 -20.75 -4.49 0.15
N ALA A 84 -20.25 -5.24 -0.84
CA ALA A 84 -21.07 -6.04 -1.73
C ALA A 84 -21.81 -7.18 -1.00
N GLN A 85 -21.15 -7.83 -0.05
CA GLN A 85 -21.81 -8.85 0.79
C GLN A 85 -22.87 -8.27 1.72
N ALA A 86 -22.63 -7.07 2.26
CA ALA A 86 -23.57 -6.40 3.17
C ALA A 86 -24.82 -5.86 2.46
N ASN A 87 -24.70 -5.43 1.21
CA ASN A 87 -25.80 -4.96 0.39
C ASN A 87 -25.62 -5.38 -1.08
N PRO A 88 -26.35 -6.42 -1.51
CA PRO A 88 -26.27 -6.90 -2.90
C PRO A 88 -26.71 -5.89 -3.96
N ASN A 89 -27.44 -4.84 -3.58
CA ASN A 89 -27.92 -3.80 -4.48
C ASN A 89 -27.03 -2.54 -4.49
N ALA A 90 -25.98 -2.50 -3.68
CA ALA A 90 -25.10 -1.34 -3.61
C ALA A 90 -24.31 -1.15 -4.91
N LYS A 91 -24.24 0.08 -5.41
CA LYS A 91 -23.34 0.46 -6.50
C LYS A 91 -21.99 0.86 -5.91
N ILE A 92 -20.97 0.05 -6.14
CA ILE A 92 -19.64 0.25 -5.57
C ILE A 92 -18.67 0.61 -6.69
N ALA A 93 -18.07 1.80 -6.61
CA ALA A 93 -16.97 2.19 -7.49
C ALA A 93 -15.63 1.91 -6.79
N LEU A 94 -14.78 1.11 -7.42
CA LEU A 94 -13.43 0.79 -6.94
C LEU A 94 -12.40 1.40 -7.89
N ILE A 95 -11.69 2.42 -7.44
CA ILE A 95 -10.79 3.23 -8.26
C ILE A 95 -9.34 2.92 -7.92
N SER A 96 -8.51 2.69 -8.93
CA SER A 96 -7.09 2.40 -8.72
C SER A 96 -6.22 3.04 -9.80
N LYS A 97 -5.12 3.68 -9.38
CA LYS A 97 -4.14 4.25 -10.33
C LYS A 97 -3.29 3.21 -11.06
N VAL A 98 -3.36 1.96 -10.64
CA VAL A 98 -2.73 0.82 -11.34
C VAL A 98 -3.72 -0.34 -11.38
N TYR A 99 -3.49 -1.28 -12.27
CA TYR A 99 -4.21 -2.54 -12.23
C TYR A 99 -4.08 -3.18 -10.84
N PRO A 100 -5.16 -3.67 -10.20
CA PRO A 100 -5.17 -4.09 -8.79
C PRO A 100 -4.04 -5.04 -8.40
N MET A 101 -3.70 -5.99 -9.28
CA MET A 101 -2.63 -6.95 -9.05
C MET A 101 -1.21 -6.34 -9.02
N ARG A 102 -1.06 -5.07 -9.39
CA ARG A 102 0.19 -4.29 -9.26
C ARG A 102 0.24 -3.44 -7.99
N SER A 103 -0.75 -3.56 -7.10
CA SER A 103 -0.75 -2.83 -5.83
C SER A 103 0.39 -3.30 -4.93
N HIS A 104 0.81 -2.44 -4.00
CA HIS A 104 1.95 -2.75 -3.12
C HIS A 104 1.71 -3.95 -2.18
N THR A 105 0.46 -4.38 -2.01
CA THR A 105 0.13 -5.61 -1.27
C THR A 105 0.87 -6.82 -1.82
N VAL A 106 1.13 -6.88 -3.13
CA VAL A 106 1.87 -7.97 -3.77
C VAL A 106 3.28 -8.17 -3.19
N ALA A 107 3.90 -7.09 -2.71
CA ALA A 107 5.25 -7.08 -2.17
C ALA A 107 5.35 -7.52 -0.69
N ALA A 108 4.26 -7.97 -0.09
CA ALA A 108 4.26 -8.52 1.27
C ALA A 108 4.65 -10.01 1.24
N GLU A 109 5.91 -10.29 1.52
CA GLU A 109 6.48 -11.65 1.40
C GLU A 109 6.33 -12.46 2.68
N GLY A 110 6.40 -11.77 3.82
CA GLY A 110 6.60 -12.39 5.13
C GLY A 110 5.48 -13.27 5.63
N GLY A 111 4.28 -12.82 5.59
CA GLY A 111 3.14 -13.49 6.19
C GLY A 111 2.35 -12.58 7.11
N SER A 112 1.50 -13.17 7.94
CA SER A 112 0.56 -12.42 8.74
C SER A 112 0.20 -13.15 10.03
N ALA A 113 0.32 -12.47 11.16
CA ALA A 113 0.10 -13.08 12.45
C ALA A 113 -1.40 -13.21 12.80
N ALA A 114 -1.78 -14.36 13.25
CA ALA A 114 -3.08 -14.65 13.85
C ALA A 114 -2.98 -15.89 14.71
N VAL A 115 -3.63 -15.90 15.85
CA VAL A 115 -3.68 -17.07 16.74
C VAL A 115 -4.25 -18.27 15.97
N ALA A 116 -3.51 -19.39 15.95
CA ALA A 116 -3.85 -20.57 15.19
C ALA A 116 -3.46 -21.89 15.87
N GLN A 117 -2.74 -21.84 16.98
CA GLN A 117 -2.19 -23.00 17.67
C GLN A 117 -2.71 -23.04 19.10
N ASP A 118 -2.91 -24.24 19.65
CA ASP A 118 -3.47 -24.44 21.00
C ASP A 118 -2.58 -23.87 22.12
N HIS A 119 -1.27 -23.73 21.87
CA HIS A 119 -0.32 -23.16 22.82
C HIS A 119 -0.17 -21.64 22.70
N ASP A 120 -0.91 -20.98 21.79
CA ASP A 120 -0.99 -19.53 21.64
C ASP A 120 -2.31 -18.99 22.20
N SER A 121 -2.37 -17.70 22.49
CA SER A 121 -3.58 -17.05 23.00
C SER A 121 -3.71 -15.62 22.48
N PHE A 122 -4.93 -15.09 22.57
CA PHE A 122 -5.19 -13.67 22.28
C PHE A 122 -4.41 -12.75 23.20
N ASP A 123 -4.26 -13.11 24.48
CA ASP A 123 -3.49 -12.32 25.46
C ASP A 123 -2.01 -12.27 25.09
N TYR A 124 -1.42 -13.39 24.66
CA TYR A 124 -0.05 -13.39 24.16
C TYR A 124 0.11 -12.56 22.90
N HIS A 125 -0.83 -12.65 21.97
CA HIS A 125 -0.81 -11.84 20.74
C HIS A 125 -1.00 -10.36 21.06
N PHE A 126 -1.91 -10.02 21.96
CA PHE A 126 -2.12 -8.65 22.44
C PHE A 126 -0.85 -8.09 23.08
N HIS A 127 -0.27 -8.82 24.05
CA HIS A 127 0.94 -8.39 24.73
C HIS A 127 2.12 -8.19 23.76
N ASP A 128 2.36 -9.14 22.85
CA ASP A 128 3.45 -9.02 21.87
C ASP A 128 3.24 -7.79 20.96
N THR A 129 2.00 -7.50 20.59
CA THR A 129 1.66 -6.35 19.76
C THR A 129 1.87 -5.02 20.50
N VAL A 130 1.37 -4.90 21.73
CA VAL A 130 1.50 -3.68 22.53
C VAL A 130 2.95 -3.43 22.95
N ALA A 131 3.66 -4.47 23.37
CA ALA A 131 5.08 -4.38 23.73
C ALA A 131 5.95 -4.05 22.50
N GLY A 132 5.66 -4.66 21.34
CA GLY A 132 6.32 -4.35 20.08
C GLY A 132 6.07 -2.91 19.62
N GLY A 133 4.95 -2.33 19.98
CA GLY A 133 4.61 -0.91 19.79
C GLY A 133 5.15 0.02 20.87
N ASP A 134 6.06 -0.45 21.73
CA ASP A 134 6.65 0.33 22.81
C ASP A 134 5.61 0.96 23.76
N TRP A 135 4.48 0.27 23.94
CA TRP A 135 3.34 0.68 24.78
C TRP A 135 2.60 1.94 24.30
N LEU A 136 2.86 2.40 23.07
CA LEU A 136 2.21 3.58 22.50
C LEU A 136 0.93 3.28 21.73
N CYS A 137 0.56 1.99 21.61
CA CYS A 137 -0.63 1.54 20.87
C CYS A 137 -1.93 1.97 21.57
N GLU A 138 -2.97 2.24 20.79
CA GLU A 138 -4.36 2.26 21.28
C GLU A 138 -4.79 0.82 21.57
N GLN A 139 -4.82 0.46 22.84
CA GLN A 139 -4.95 -0.94 23.27
C GLN A 139 -6.32 -1.54 22.94
N ASP A 140 -7.39 -0.75 22.91
CA ASP A 140 -8.72 -1.16 22.46
C ASP A 140 -8.74 -1.55 20.97
N VAL A 141 -7.91 -0.90 20.16
CA VAL A 141 -7.74 -1.26 18.74
C VAL A 141 -6.94 -2.54 18.60
N VAL A 142 -5.90 -2.73 19.42
CA VAL A 142 -5.11 -3.98 19.44
C VAL A 142 -5.98 -5.15 19.88
N ASP A 143 -6.77 -4.99 20.94
CA ASP A 143 -7.70 -6.01 21.43
C ASP A 143 -8.68 -6.44 20.32
N TYR A 144 -9.32 -5.46 19.69
CA TYR A 144 -10.18 -5.72 18.54
C TYR A 144 -9.47 -6.50 17.43
N PHE A 145 -8.24 -6.09 17.10
CA PHE A 145 -7.44 -6.69 16.05
C PHE A 145 -7.14 -8.18 16.34
N VAL A 146 -6.58 -8.48 17.51
CA VAL A 146 -6.13 -9.85 17.81
C VAL A 146 -7.28 -10.86 17.85
N HIS A 147 -8.46 -10.42 18.30
CA HIS A 147 -9.66 -11.27 18.34
C HIS A 147 -10.29 -11.51 16.96
N HIS A 148 -10.14 -10.60 16.00
CA HIS A 148 -10.77 -10.73 14.68
C HIS A 148 -9.84 -11.30 13.60
N CYS A 149 -8.53 -11.21 13.79
CA CYS A 149 -7.55 -11.74 12.85
C CYS A 149 -7.77 -13.19 12.42
N PRO A 150 -7.97 -14.16 13.34
CA PRO A 150 -8.15 -15.55 12.96
C PRO A 150 -9.33 -15.79 12.03
N THR A 151 -10.44 -15.09 12.27
CA THR A 151 -11.63 -15.18 11.41
C THR A 151 -11.33 -14.72 9.98
N GLU A 152 -10.59 -13.62 9.84
CA GLU A 152 -10.20 -13.10 8.52
C GLU A 152 -9.20 -14.02 7.81
N MET A 153 -8.31 -14.69 8.55
CA MET A 153 -7.40 -15.68 7.99
C MET A 153 -8.15 -16.86 7.39
N THR A 154 -9.09 -17.39 8.16
CA THR A 154 -9.97 -18.49 7.74
C THR A 154 -10.83 -18.07 6.55
N GLN A 155 -11.34 -16.84 6.54
CA GLN A 155 -12.11 -16.31 5.41
C GLN A 155 -11.29 -16.26 4.11
N LEU A 156 -10.02 -15.84 4.21
CA LEU A 156 -9.12 -15.87 3.04
C LEU A 156 -8.85 -17.29 2.55
N GLU A 157 -8.71 -18.23 3.48
CA GLU A 157 -8.55 -19.63 3.15
C GLU A 157 -9.77 -20.17 2.40
N GLN A 158 -10.97 -19.89 2.90
CA GLN A 158 -12.22 -20.26 2.24
C GLN A 158 -12.35 -19.65 0.83
N TRP A 159 -11.76 -18.49 0.61
CA TRP A 159 -11.69 -17.87 -0.72
C TRP A 159 -10.54 -18.40 -1.59
N GLY A 160 -9.75 -19.37 -1.08
CA GLY A 160 -8.72 -20.06 -1.85
C GLY A 160 -7.29 -19.53 -1.65
N CYS A 161 -7.00 -18.80 -0.57
CA CYS A 161 -5.63 -18.43 -0.26
C CYS A 161 -4.81 -19.67 0.14
N PRO A 162 -3.71 -20.02 -0.58
CA PRO A 162 -2.99 -21.27 -0.41
C PRO A 162 -1.99 -21.16 0.76
N TRP A 163 -2.48 -21.14 1.99
CA TRP A 163 -1.61 -21.14 3.15
C TRP A 163 -0.72 -22.38 3.21
N SER A 164 0.53 -22.19 3.58
CA SER A 164 1.46 -23.30 3.81
C SER A 164 0.92 -24.23 4.89
N ARG A 165 1.04 -25.55 4.68
CA ARG A 165 0.50 -26.60 5.56
C ARG A 165 1.60 -27.42 6.18
N ARG A 166 1.30 -27.98 7.34
CA ARG A 166 2.04 -29.07 7.98
C ARG A 166 1.64 -30.41 7.34
N PRO A 167 2.42 -31.49 7.55
CA PRO A 167 2.06 -32.81 7.04
C PRO A 167 0.70 -33.35 7.51
N ASP A 168 0.23 -32.91 8.67
CA ASP A 168 -1.08 -33.24 9.22
C ASP A 168 -2.24 -32.44 8.62
N GLY A 169 -1.96 -31.56 7.68
CA GLY A 169 -2.94 -30.69 7.03
C GLY A 169 -3.26 -29.41 7.79
N SER A 170 -2.77 -29.23 9.01
CA SER A 170 -2.93 -28.00 9.78
C SER A 170 -2.15 -26.84 9.15
N VAL A 171 -2.58 -25.59 9.41
CA VAL A 171 -1.87 -24.41 8.94
C VAL A 171 -0.48 -24.34 9.54
N ASN A 172 0.51 -24.18 8.69
CA ASN A 172 1.87 -23.94 9.12
C ASN A 172 2.07 -22.48 9.50
N VAL A 173 2.69 -22.24 10.64
CA VAL A 173 3.02 -20.90 11.13
C VAL A 173 4.52 -20.78 11.35
N ARG A 174 5.04 -19.56 11.26
CA ARG A 174 6.44 -19.25 11.51
C ARG A 174 6.60 -18.06 12.45
N ARG A 175 7.76 -17.97 13.05
CA ARG A 175 8.13 -16.89 13.94
C ARG A 175 8.69 -15.71 13.14
N PHE A 176 8.38 -14.50 13.58
CA PHE A 176 8.98 -13.26 13.09
C PHE A 176 9.62 -12.47 14.22
N GLY A 177 10.33 -11.40 13.85
CA GLY A 177 11.07 -10.58 14.80
C GLY A 177 10.20 -10.01 15.91
N GLY A 178 10.64 -10.18 17.15
CA GLY A 178 9.94 -9.73 18.34
C GLY A 178 8.87 -10.69 18.89
N MET A 179 8.43 -11.69 18.12
CA MET A 179 7.44 -12.65 18.58
C MET A 179 8.02 -13.70 19.50
N LYS A 180 7.31 -13.98 20.59
CA LYS A 180 7.63 -15.10 21.50
C LYS A 180 7.09 -16.43 21.01
N ILE A 181 5.92 -16.43 20.35
CA ILE A 181 5.19 -17.60 19.87
C ILE A 181 5.03 -17.53 18.35
N GLU A 182 5.06 -18.70 17.71
CA GLU A 182 4.83 -18.80 16.25
C GLU A 182 3.35 -18.67 15.95
N ARG A 183 2.97 -17.60 15.24
CA ARG A 183 1.59 -17.34 14.82
C ARG A 183 1.45 -16.73 13.43
N THR A 184 2.54 -16.61 12.69
CA THR A 184 2.51 -15.99 11.37
C THR A 184 2.14 -17.00 10.30
N TRP A 185 0.93 -16.89 9.77
CA TRP A 185 0.48 -17.63 8.60
C TRP A 185 1.24 -17.14 7.36
N PHE A 186 1.57 -18.02 6.45
CA PHE A 186 2.34 -17.65 5.26
C PHE A 186 2.02 -18.58 4.09
N ALA A 187 2.30 -18.10 2.89
CA ALA A 187 2.27 -18.87 1.65
C ALA A 187 3.65 -18.76 1.00
N ALA A 188 4.53 -19.70 1.35
CA ALA A 188 5.96 -19.69 1.01
C ALA A 188 6.60 -18.31 1.28
N ASP A 189 7.24 -17.69 0.31
CA ASP A 189 7.82 -16.35 0.37
C ASP A 189 7.06 -15.31 -0.48
N LYS A 190 5.80 -15.63 -0.88
CA LYS A 190 4.92 -14.78 -1.72
C LYS A 190 3.54 -14.55 -1.09
N THR A 191 3.46 -14.40 0.21
CA THR A 191 2.19 -14.32 0.94
C THR A 191 1.26 -13.22 0.42
N GLY A 192 1.76 -12.01 0.24
CA GLY A 192 0.95 -10.88 -0.24
C GLY A 192 0.46 -11.04 -1.67
N PHE A 193 1.25 -11.70 -2.51
CA PHE A 193 0.83 -12.05 -3.87
C PHE A 193 -0.40 -12.96 -3.82
N HIS A 194 -0.35 -14.04 -3.06
CA HIS A 194 -1.48 -14.98 -2.94
C HIS A 194 -2.71 -14.33 -2.30
N MET A 195 -2.52 -13.55 -1.23
CA MET A 195 -3.62 -12.81 -0.61
C MET A 195 -4.29 -11.84 -1.59
N LEU A 196 -3.50 -11.07 -2.34
CA LEU A 196 -4.03 -10.11 -3.29
C LEU A 196 -4.78 -10.80 -4.43
N HIS A 197 -4.23 -11.91 -4.96
CA HIS A 197 -4.89 -12.74 -5.95
C HIS A 197 -6.23 -13.28 -5.46
N THR A 198 -6.25 -13.85 -4.27
CA THR A 198 -7.48 -14.36 -3.64
C THR A 198 -8.56 -13.28 -3.56
N LEU A 199 -8.18 -12.09 -3.10
CA LEU A 199 -9.11 -10.96 -3.01
C LEU A 199 -9.60 -10.47 -4.36
N PHE A 200 -8.69 -10.35 -5.30
CA PHE A 200 -9.03 -9.91 -6.63
C PHE A 200 -10.02 -10.89 -7.29
N GLN A 201 -9.71 -12.19 -7.26
CA GLN A 201 -10.59 -13.24 -7.79
C GLN A 201 -11.96 -13.23 -7.09
N THR A 202 -11.98 -13.12 -5.76
CA THR A 202 -13.22 -13.03 -5.00
C THR A 202 -14.03 -11.80 -5.39
N SER A 203 -13.39 -10.66 -5.62
CA SER A 203 -14.08 -9.42 -6.01
C SER A 203 -14.81 -9.53 -7.34
N LEU A 204 -14.33 -10.39 -8.26
CA LEU A 204 -14.95 -10.61 -9.56
C LEU A 204 -16.31 -11.35 -9.47
N GLN A 205 -16.60 -11.99 -8.34
CA GLN A 205 -17.88 -12.66 -8.10
C GLN A 205 -19.01 -11.66 -7.81
N PHE A 206 -18.68 -10.37 -7.57
CA PHE A 206 -19.63 -9.33 -7.19
C PHE A 206 -19.84 -8.32 -8.33
N PRO A 207 -20.88 -8.48 -9.17
CA PRO A 207 -21.12 -7.60 -10.33
C PRO A 207 -21.41 -6.15 -9.95
N GLN A 208 -21.81 -5.89 -8.70
CA GLN A 208 -22.05 -4.54 -8.17
C GLN A 208 -20.76 -3.76 -7.91
N ILE A 209 -19.57 -4.39 -8.01
CA ILE A 209 -18.28 -3.70 -7.91
C ILE A 209 -17.85 -3.28 -9.33
N GLN A 210 -18.06 -2.01 -9.65
CA GLN A 210 -17.53 -1.41 -10.87
C GLN A 210 -16.09 -0.94 -10.63
N ARG A 211 -15.13 -1.48 -11.40
CA ARG A 211 -13.73 -1.10 -11.31
C ARG A 211 -13.38 0.02 -12.29
N PHE A 212 -12.55 0.93 -11.82
CA PHE A 212 -11.90 2.00 -12.58
C PHE A 212 -10.39 1.81 -12.43
N ASP A 213 -9.85 0.88 -13.23
CA ASP A 213 -8.42 0.58 -13.24
C ASP A 213 -7.66 1.66 -14.01
N GLU A 214 -6.43 1.96 -13.62
CA GLU A 214 -5.57 3.01 -14.21
C GLU A 214 -6.21 4.41 -14.23
N HIS A 215 -6.98 4.70 -13.16
CA HIS A 215 -7.55 6.01 -12.91
C HIS A 215 -6.83 6.68 -11.73
N PHE A 216 -6.18 7.80 -12.00
CA PHE A 216 -5.51 8.60 -10.97
C PHE A 216 -6.50 9.57 -10.33
N VAL A 217 -6.78 9.38 -9.04
CA VAL A 217 -7.68 10.29 -8.31
C VAL A 217 -6.94 11.60 -8.08
N LEU A 218 -7.51 12.67 -8.60
CA LEU A 218 -6.97 14.03 -8.51
C LEU A 218 -7.39 14.69 -7.21
N ASP A 219 -8.69 14.54 -6.84
CA ASP A 219 -9.22 15.13 -5.62
C ASP A 219 -10.52 14.48 -5.16
N ILE A 220 -10.87 14.73 -3.91
CA ILE A 220 -12.14 14.35 -3.29
C ILE A 220 -13.11 15.53 -3.44
N LEU A 221 -14.34 15.26 -3.85
CA LEU A 221 -15.39 16.25 -3.88
C LEU A 221 -15.96 16.44 -2.47
N VAL A 222 -15.77 17.60 -1.89
CA VAL A 222 -16.27 17.98 -0.56
C VAL A 222 -17.23 19.13 -0.69
N ASP A 223 -18.42 18.98 -0.09
CA ASP A 223 -19.47 19.99 -0.05
C ASP A 223 -20.05 20.02 1.37
N ASP A 224 -20.11 21.21 1.97
CA ASP A 224 -20.58 21.41 3.34
C ASP A 224 -19.95 20.38 4.33
N ASN A 225 -18.63 20.24 4.27
CA ASN A 225 -17.85 19.28 5.08
C ASN A 225 -18.29 17.80 4.93
N HIS A 226 -18.91 17.44 3.79
CA HIS A 226 -19.29 16.07 3.45
C HIS A 226 -18.55 15.64 2.18
N ALA A 227 -17.94 14.44 2.20
CA ALA A 227 -17.44 13.82 0.99
C ALA A 227 -18.60 13.39 0.09
N ARG A 228 -18.63 13.90 -1.15
CA ARG A 228 -19.67 13.68 -2.15
C ARG A 228 -19.20 12.86 -3.35
N GLY A 229 -17.99 12.39 -3.32
CA GLY A 229 -17.37 11.64 -4.40
C GLY A 229 -15.93 12.07 -4.67
N LEU A 230 -15.50 11.92 -5.90
CA LEU A 230 -14.14 12.23 -6.32
C LEU A 230 -14.07 12.62 -7.80
N VAL A 231 -12.95 13.22 -8.19
CA VAL A 231 -12.55 13.41 -9.59
C VAL A 231 -11.29 12.59 -9.83
N ALA A 232 -11.28 11.84 -10.92
CA ALA A 232 -10.14 11.05 -11.36
C ALA A 232 -9.81 11.32 -12.83
N MET A 233 -8.57 11.07 -13.20
CA MET A 233 -8.12 11.07 -14.58
C MET A 233 -7.98 9.63 -15.06
N ASN A 234 -8.65 9.27 -16.15
CA ASN A 234 -8.35 8.05 -16.89
C ASN A 234 -6.96 8.21 -17.51
N MET A 235 -5.99 7.45 -17.03
CA MET A 235 -4.58 7.62 -17.42
C MET A 235 -4.31 7.13 -18.85
N MET A 236 -5.16 6.24 -19.38
CA MET A 236 -5.05 5.74 -20.75
C MET A 236 -5.51 6.77 -21.79
N GLU A 237 -6.58 7.49 -21.48
CA GLU A 237 -7.23 8.40 -22.41
C GLU A 237 -6.94 9.89 -22.13
N GLY A 238 -6.44 10.20 -20.91
CA GLY A 238 -6.26 11.57 -20.44
C GLY A 238 -7.57 12.31 -20.15
N THR A 239 -8.71 11.59 -20.09
CA THR A 239 -10.04 12.15 -19.84
C THR A 239 -10.34 12.26 -18.35
N LEU A 240 -11.20 13.20 -17.96
CA LEU A 240 -11.64 13.36 -16.58
C LEU A 240 -12.91 12.52 -16.31
N VAL A 241 -12.93 11.88 -15.17
CA VAL A 241 -14.05 11.08 -14.67
C VAL A 241 -14.48 11.64 -13.31
N GLN A 242 -15.74 11.99 -13.16
CA GLN A 242 -16.35 12.36 -11.90
C GLN A 242 -17.15 11.16 -11.35
N ILE A 243 -16.84 10.74 -10.14
CA ILE A 243 -17.62 9.70 -9.44
C ILE A 243 -18.31 10.37 -8.26
N ARG A 244 -19.63 10.49 -8.35
CA ARG A 244 -20.47 10.95 -7.23
C ARG A 244 -20.79 9.77 -6.34
N ALA A 245 -20.63 9.94 -5.02
CA ALA A 245 -20.87 8.86 -4.07
C ALA A 245 -21.44 9.40 -2.75
N ASN A 246 -22.25 8.57 -2.08
CA ASN A 246 -22.79 8.88 -0.77
C ASN A 246 -21.73 8.78 0.33
N ALA A 247 -20.71 7.94 0.11
CA ALA A 247 -19.55 7.79 0.98
C ALA A 247 -18.28 7.52 0.18
N VAL A 248 -17.13 7.93 0.71
CA VAL A 248 -15.82 7.71 0.14
C VAL A 248 -14.94 6.96 1.13
N VAL A 249 -14.33 5.88 0.68
CA VAL A 249 -13.36 5.08 1.44
C VAL A 249 -11.97 5.34 0.87
N MET A 250 -11.05 5.79 1.70
CA MET A 250 -9.65 6.00 1.31
C MET A 250 -8.82 4.76 1.68
N ALA A 251 -8.41 3.99 0.67
CA ALA A 251 -7.55 2.82 0.78
C ALA A 251 -6.25 2.99 -0.02
N THR A 252 -5.70 4.21 -0.01
CA THR A 252 -4.66 4.71 -0.93
C THR A 252 -3.24 4.23 -0.60
N GLY A 253 -3.05 3.47 0.48
CA GLY A 253 -1.74 3.02 0.92
C GLY A 253 -0.93 4.12 1.59
N GLY A 254 0.39 3.92 1.68
CA GLY A 254 1.31 4.79 2.38
C GLY A 254 2.01 5.82 1.48
N ALA A 255 3.12 6.40 2.01
CA ALA A 255 3.91 7.45 1.37
C ALA A 255 5.41 7.14 1.30
N GLY A 256 5.80 5.84 1.26
CA GLY A 256 7.22 5.47 1.34
C GLY A 256 8.10 6.03 0.22
N ARG A 257 7.51 6.33 -0.94
CA ARG A 257 8.24 6.88 -2.11
C ARG A 257 8.64 8.36 -1.97
N VAL A 258 8.19 9.07 -0.94
CA VAL A 258 8.77 10.38 -0.59
C VAL A 258 10.24 10.27 -0.20
N TYR A 259 10.70 9.08 0.19
CA TYR A 259 12.10 8.83 0.53
C TYR A 259 12.84 8.20 -0.65
N ARG A 260 14.04 8.72 -0.93
CA ARG A 260 14.86 8.27 -2.06
C ARG A 260 15.21 6.76 -2.00
N TYR A 261 15.55 6.27 -0.81
CA TYR A 261 15.92 4.85 -0.61
C TYR A 261 14.91 4.18 0.32
N ASN A 262 14.06 3.35 -0.27
CA ASN A 262 12.93 2.71 0.42
C ASN A 262 12.57 1.37 -0.23
N THR A 263 11.76 0.55 0.47
CA THR A 263 11.28 -0.76 -0.01
C THR A 263 9.97 -0.67 -0.79
N ASN A 264 9.39 0.51 -0.92
CA ASN A 264 8.03 0.65 -1.45
C ASN A 264 8.00 0.66 -2.98
N GLY A 265 6.97 0.08 -3.55
CA GLY A 265 6.69 0.19 -4.98
C GLY A 265 6.49 1.65 -5.41
N GLY A 266 6.76 1.94 -6.70
CA GLY A 266 6.70 3.30 -7.27
C GLY A 266 5.37 4.03 -7.09
N ILE A 267 4.31 3.27 -6.78
CA ILE A 267 2.95 3.78 -6.62
C ILE A 267 2.63 4.31 -5.22
N VAL A 268 3.51 4.08 -4.23
CA VAL A 268 3.26 4.44 -2.81
C VAL A 268 3.71 5.87 -2.55
N THR A 269 3.00 6.83 -3.09
CA THR A 269 3.39 8.24 -3.21
C THR A 269 2.73 9.18 -2.20
N GLY A 270 1.78 8.68 -1.40
CA GLY A 270 1.12 9.50 -0.37
C GLY A 270 -0.05 10.34 -0.86
N ASP A 271 -0.56 10.07 -2.07
CA ASP A 271 -1.60 10.89 -2.71
C ASP A 271 -2.83 11.08 -1.81
N GLY A 272 -3.30 10.00 -1.19
CA GLY A 272 -4.46 10.07 -0.30
C GLY A 272 -4.23 10.91 0.95
N MET A 273 -3.00 10.91 1.49
CA MET A 273 -2.65 11.78 2.62
C MET A 273 -2.64 13.24 2.19
N GLY A 274 -2.07 13.53 1.01
CA GLY A 274 -2.05 14.88 0.43
C GLY A 274 -3.46 15.41 0.19
N MET A 275 -4.32 14.63 -0.49
CA MET A 275 -5.72 14.99 -0.73
C MET A 275 -6.49 15.25 0.58
N ALA A 276 -6.34 14.38 1.58
CA ALA A 276 -7.02 14.55 2.85
C ALA A 276 -6.54 15.82 3.58
N LEU A 277 -5.24 16.09 3.57
CA LEU A 277 -4.65 17.27 4.19
C LEU A 277 -5.15 18.57 3.52
N SER A 278 -5.25 18.61 2.19
CA SER A 278 -5.76 19.77 1.45
C SER A 278 -7.22 20.12 1.82
N HIS A 279 -7.98 19.13 2.26
CA HIS A 279 -9.34 19.31 2.78
C HIS A 279 -9.41 19.49 4.30
N GLY A 280 -8.30 19.81 4.95
CA GLY A 280 -8.25 20.09 6.40
C GLY A 280 -8.34 18.86 7.29
N VAL A 281 -8.19 17.66 6.76
CA VAL A 281 -8.12 16.43 7.57
C VAL A 281 -6.75 16.32 8.21
N PRO A 282 -6.63 16.35 9.56
CA PRO A 282 -5.33 16.32 10.22
C PRO A 282 -4.63 14.97 10.01
N LEU A 283 -3.32 15.04 9.80
CA LEU A 283 -2.43 13.88 9.82
C LEU A 283 -1.90 13.64 11.23
N ARG A 284 -1.56 12.40 11.56
CA ARG A 284 -0.93 12.03 12.83
C ARG A 284 0.20 11.04 12.61
N ASP A 285 1.07 10.94 13.60
CA ASP A 285 2.18 9.97 13.65
C ASP A 285 3.15 10.08 12.46
N MET A 286 3.30 11.30 11.92
CA MET A 286 4.15 11.60 10.76
C MET A 286 5.63 11.37 11.03
N GLU A 287 6.06 11.46 12.29
CA GLU A 287 7.43 11.25 12.75
C GLU A 287 7.86 9.79 12.73
N PHE A 288 6.91 8.85 12.75
CA PHE A 288 7.25 7.43 12.79
C PHE A 288 7.53 6.88 11.39
N VAL A 289 8.81 6.63 11.13
CA VAL A 289 9.29 6.01 9.89
C VAL A 289 10.06 4.75 10.22
N GLN A 290 9.57 3.62 9.73
CA GLN A 290 10.23 2.34 9.94
C GLN A 290 11.41 2.16 8.98
N TYR A 291 12.43 1.47 9.48
CA TYR A 291 13.51 0.90 8.65
C TYR A 291 13.38 -0.62 8.59
N HIS A 292 13.62 -1.20 7.42
CA HIS A 292 13.81 -2.64 7.32
C HIS A 292 15.31 -2.95 7.39
N PRO A 293 15.74 -3.97 8.14
CA PRO A 293 17.19 -4.25 8.29
C PRO A 293 17.84 -4.76 6.99
N THR A 294 17.09 -5.42 6.12
CA THR A 294 17.59 -6.13 4.95
C THR A 294 16.88 -5.72 3.66
N GLY A 295 17.48 -4.79 2.91
CA GLY A 295 17.04 -4.43 1.56
C GLY A 295 18.22 -4.40 0.61
N LEU A 296 17.99 -4.66 -0.68
CA LEU A 296 19.03 -4.69 -1.70
C LEU A 296 19.58 -3.29 -1.96
N PRO A 297 20.90 -3.13 -2.09
CA PRO A 297 21.52 -1.85 -2.39
C PRO A 297 21.09 -1.33 -3.76
N GLY A 298 20.85 -0.01 -3.85
CA GLY A 298 20.40 0.68 -5.06
C GLY A 298 18.89 0.60 -5.28
N SER A 299 18.31 -0.58 -5.39
CA SER A 299 16.88 -0.76 -5.64
C SER A 299 15.98 -0.52 -4.41
N GLY A 300 16.47 -0.86 -3.21
CA GLY A 300 15.67 -0.88 -1.99
C GLY A 300 14.75 -2.10 -1.86
N ILE A 301 14.79 -3.04 -2.80
CA ILE A 301 13.95 -4.23 -2.78
C ILE A 301 14.16 -4.99 -1.46
N LEU A 302 13.04 -5.37 -0.86
CA LEU A 302 13.01 -6.07 0.41
C LEU A 302 13.61 -7.48 0.28
N MET A 303 14.58 -7.80 1.12
CA MET A 303 14.93 -9.19 1.42
C MET A 303 14.13 -9.59 2.65
N THR A 304 13.12 -10.44 2.44
CA THR A 304 12.11 -10.76 3.45
C THR A 304 12.72 -11.16 4.79
N GLU A 305 12.00 -10.83 5.85
CA GLU A 305 12.34 -11.32 7.19
C GLU A 305 12.32 -12.85 7.27
N GLY A 306 11.61 -13.51 6.36
CA GLY A 306 11.64 -14.96 6.19
C GLY A 306 13.06 -15.53 6.03
N CYS A 307 13.99 -14.81 5.36
CA CYS A 307 15.39 -15.24 5.26
C CYS A 307 16.03 -15.45 6.64
N ARG A 308 15.82 -14.49 7.54
CA ARG A 308 16.30 -14.54 8.92
C ARG A 308 15.50 -15.56 9.75
N GLY A 309 14.21 -15.69 9.48
CA GLY A 309 13.32 -16.70 10.07
C GLY A 309 13.73 -18.13 9.72
N GLU A 310 14.26 -18.37 8.53
CA GLU A 310 14.79 -19.68 8.13
C GLU A 310 16.20 -19.97 8.69
N GLY A 311 16.83 -18.96 9.29
CA GLY A 311 18.16 -19.10 9.95
C GLY A 311 19.28 -18.32 9.28
N GLY A 312 18.98 -17.42 8.35
CA GLY A 312 19.96 -16.52 7.75
C GLY A 312 20.58 -15.59 8.79
N ILE A 313 21.88 -15.30 8.66
CA ILE A 313 22.66 -14.48 9.58
C ILE A 313 23.14 -13.18 8.95
N LEU A 314 23.36 -12.15 9.77
CA LEU A 314 23.93 -10.88 9.36
C LEU A 314 25.38 -10.76 9.80
N VAL A 315 26.27 -10.58 8.83
CA VAL A 315 27.70 -10.45 9.07
C VAL A 315 28.25 -9.14 8.50
N ASN A 316 29.20 -8.52 9.22
CA ASN A 316 29.87 -7.31 8.79
C ASN A 316 31.03 -7.63 7.79
N LYS A 317 31.82 -6.62 7.41
CA LYS A 317 32.93 -6.77 6.43
C LYS A 317 33.98 -7.80 6.84
N ASN A 318 34.11 -8.10 8.13
CA ASN A 318 35.06 -9.04 8.68
C ASN A 318 34.46 -10.47 8.78
N GLY A 319 33.25 -10.72 8.28
CA GLY A 319 32.56 -11.98 8.46
C GLY A 319 32.02 -12.21 9.88
N TYR A 320 32.06 -11.17 10.73
CA TYR A 320 31.65 -11.26 12.13
C TYR A 320 30.12 -11.02 12.25
N ARG A 321 29.46 -11.89 13.01
CA ARG A 321 28.02 -11.82 13.32
C ARG A 321 27.78 -10.76 14.38
N TYR A 322 27.68 -9.50 13.95
CA TYR A 322 27.80 -8.31 14.78
C TYR A 322 26.63 -8.05 15.73
N LEU A 323 25.45 -8.63 15.51
CA LEU A 323 24.27 -8.35 16.33
C LEU A 323 24.45 -8.75 17.80
N GLN A 324 25.31 -9.70 18.11
CA GLN A 324 25.63 -10.07 19.48
C GLN A 324 26.20 -8.91 20.31
N ASP A 325 26.90 -7.97 19.69
CA ASP A 325 27.47 -6.80 20.37
C ASP A 325 26.42 -5.73 20.72
N TYR A 326 25.19 -5.91 20.25
CA TYR A 326 24.10 -4.95 20.40
C TYR A 326 22.94 -5.49 21.25
N GLY A 327 23.22 -6.44 22.13
CA GLY A 327 22.26 -6.98 23.11
C GLY A 327 21.14 -7.84 22.51
N MET A 328 21.36 -8.40 21.31
CA MET A 328 20.38 -9.30 20.66
C MET A 328 20.62 -10.78 20.96
N GLY A 329 21.37 -11.08 22.00
CA GLY A 329 21.65 -12.40 22.49
C GLY A 329 23.08 -12.88 22.20
N PRO A 330 23.51 -13.96 22.86
CA PRO A 330 24.82 -14.57 22.61
C PRO A 330 24.85 -15.24 21.23
N GLU A 331 26.06 -15.38 20.68
CA GLU A 331 26.25 -16.19 19.49
C GLU A 331 25.89 -17.65 19.78
N THR A 332 25.18 -18.26 18.85
CA THR A 332 24.80 -19.67 18.91
C THR A 332 25.28 -20.36 17.63
N PRO A 333 25.47 -21.70 17.62
CA PRO A 333 25.97 -22.41 16.44
C PRO A 333 25.09 -22.20 15.21
N LEU A 334 25.70 -22.11 14.04
CA LEU A 334 25.00 -22.00 12.76
C LEU A 334 24.12 -23.22 12.51
N GLY A 335 22.93 -22.96 11.97
CA GLY A 335 21.99 -24.03 11.61
C GLY A 335 21.14 -24.55 12.74
N GLU A 336 21.40 -24.23 13.98
CA GLU A 336 20.52 -24.61 15.09
C GLU A 336 19.25 -23.76 15.14
N PRO A 337 18.04 -24.33 15.30
CA PRO A 337 16.79 -23.58 15.37
C PRO A 337 16.77 -22.50 16.45
N LYS A 338 17.44 -22.73 17.57
CA LYS A 338 17.58 -21.77 18.68
C LYS A 338 18.32 -20.50 18.31
N ASN A 339 19.04 -20.53 17.22
CA ASN A 339 19.89 -19.45 16.73
C ASN A 339 19.15 -18.31 16.04
N LYS A 340 17.88 -18.48 15.80
CA LYS A 340 17.08 -17.55 15.01
C LYS A 340 16.74 -16.23 15.71
N TYR A 341 16.96 -16.16 17.01
CA TYR A 341 16.51 -15.03 17.81
C TYR A 341 17.34 -13.76 17.64
N MET A 342 18.62 -13.88 17.34
CA MET A 342 19.49 -12.74 17.18
C MET A 342 19.08 -11.90 15.97
N GLU A 343 18.95 -12.50 14.81
CA GLU A 343 18.53 -11.85 13.56
C GLU A 343 17.02 -11.55 13.51
N LEU A 344 16.24 -12.18 14.37
CA LEU A 344 14.82 -11.91 14.58
C LEU A 344 14.57 -10.92 15.73
N GLY A 345 15.57 -10.16 16.13
CA GLY A 345 15.39 -9.02 17.02
C GLY A 345 14.44 -7.96 16.40
N PRO A 346 13.95 -7.03 17.21
CA PRO A 346 13.13 -5.91 16.75
C PRO A 346 13.81 -5.16 15.60
N ARG A 347 13.06 -4.80 14.56
CA ARG A 347 13.61 -4.17 13.33
C ARG A 347 14.36 -2.87 13.59
N ASP A 348 13.90 -2.08 14.53
CA ASP A 348 14.55 -0.85 14.97
C ASP A 348 15.95 -1.15 15.54
N LYS A 349 16.06 -2.11 16.45
CA LYS A 349 17.35 -2.53 17.05
C LYS A 349 18.32 -3.11 16.02
N VAL A 350 17.85 -4.01 15.15
CA VAL A 350 18.68 -4.56 14.07
C VAL A 350 19.12 -3.46 13.10
N SER A 351 18.24 -2.50 12.78
CA SER A 351 18.58 -1.37 11.92
C SER A 351 19.54 -0.37 12.59
N GLN A 352 19.43 -0.18 13.91
CA GLN A 352 20.37 0.63 14.68
C GLN A 352 21.76 -0.02 14.75
N ALA A 353 21.80 -1.34 14.95
CA ALA A 353 23.07 -2.09 14.93
C ALA A 353 23.83 -1.91 13.61
N PHE A 354 23.11 -2.00 12.46
CA PHE A 354 23.72 -1.67 11.16
C PHE A 354 24.30 -0.25 11.13
N TRP A 355 23.58 0.75 11.67
CA TRP A 355 24.06 2.12 11.70
C TRP A 355 25.31 2.27 12.58
N HIS A 356 25.40 1.58 13.70
CA HIS A 356 26.60 1.55 14.53
C HIS A 356 27.79 0.89 13.82
N GLU A 357 27.59 -0.24 13.12
CA GLU A 357 28.62 -0.86 12.31
C GLU A 357 29.12 0.06 11.20
N TRP A 358 28.22 0.77 10.54
CA TRP A 358 28.58 1.80 9.57
C TRP A 358 29.45 2.91 10.20
N ARG A 359 29.06 3.41 11.36
CA ARG A 359 29.83 4.45 12.08
C ARG A 359 31.21 3.95 12.50
N LYS A 360 31.37 2.69 12.83
CA LYS A 360 32.65 2.04 13.15
C LYS A 360 33.49 1.74 11.92
N GLY A 361 32.98 1.92 10.70
CA GLY A 361 33.63 1.54 9.45
C GLY A 361 33.70 0.03 9.21
N ASN A 362 32.80 -0.75 9.82
CA ASN A 362 32.72 -2.22 9.68
C ASN A 362 31.79 -2.67 8.56
N THR A 363 31.27 -1.75 7.76
CA THR A 363 30.48 -2.05 6.55
C THR A 363 31.37 -2.16 5.31
N ILE A 364 30.82 -2.78 4.27
CA ILE A 364 31.47 -2.88 2.95
C ILE A 364 30.97 -1.70 2.12
N SER A 365 31.89 -0.87 1.64
CA SER A 365 31.55 0.28 0.81
C SER A 365 31.32 -0.15 -0.63
N THR A 366 30.17 0.23 -1.20
CA THR A 366 29.81 -0.04 -2.58
C THR A 366 29.34 1.24 -3.30
N PRO A 367 29.38 1.30 -4.64
CA PRO A 367 28.85 2.46 -5.38
C PRO A 367 27.37 2.77 -5.09
N ARG A 368 26.63 1.76 -4.58
CA ARG A 368 25.20 1.87 -4.21
C ARG A 368 24.99 2.11 -2.71
N GLY A 369 26.07 2.42 -1.97
CA GLY A 369 26.09 2.69 -0.55
C GLY A 369 26.63 1.52 0.28
N ASP A 370 26.86 1.77 1.56
CA ASP A 370 27.44 0.78 2.47
C ASP A 370 26.46 -0.35 2.78
N VAL A 371 26.99 -1.59 2.83
CA VAL A 371 26.24 -2.81 3.02
C VAL A 371 26.88 -3.69 4.12
N VAL A 372 26.08 -4.61 4.64
CA VAL A 372 26.53 -5.82 5.35
C VAL A 372 26.04 -7.02 4.54
N HIS A 373 26.41 -8.21 4.92
CA HIS A 373 26.02 -9.43 4.23
C HIS A 373 24.92 -10.17 5.00
N LEU A 374 23.87 -10.57 4.28
CA LEU A 374 22.92 -11.59 4.70
C LEU A 374 23.42 -12.94 4.16
N ASP A 375 23.91 -13.77 5.04
CA ASP A 375 24.48 -15.08 4.69
C ASP A 375 23.44 -16.19 4.88
N LEU A 376 23.13 -16.89 3.80
CA LEU A 376 22.17 -18.00 3.75
C LEU A 376 22.85 -19.34 3.38
N ARG A 377 24.12 -19.34 3.04
CA ARG A 377 24.85 -20.50 2.47
C ARG A 377 24.78 -21.75 3.34
N HIS A 378 24.84 -21.58 4.66
CA HIS A 378 24.78 -22.68 5.64
C HIS A 378 23.42 -23.38 5.70
N LEU A 379 22.37 -22.81 5.10
CA LEU A 379 21.03 -23.42 5.03
C LEU A 379 20.99 -24.56 4.01
N GLY A 380 21.88 -24.55 3.01
CA GLY A 380 21.95 -25.51 1.93
C GLY A 380 20.97 -25.26 0.79
N GLU A 381 21.35 -25.70 -0.40
CA GLU A 381 20.62 -25.46 -1.65
C GLU A 381 19.17 -25.94 -1.60
N LYS A 382 18.94 -27.17 -1.10
CA LYS A 382 17.60 -27.76 -1.03
C LYS A 382 16.65 -26.87 -0.23
N LYS A 383 17.07 -26.45 0.97
CA LYS A 383 16.23 -25.62 1.84
C LYS A 383 15.96 -24.25 1.24
N LEU A 384 16.96 -23.65 0.59
CA LEU A 384 16.81 -22.35 -0.06
C LEU A 384 15.77 -22.40 -1.19
N HIS A 385 15.83 -23.41 -2.05
CA HIS A 385 14.90 -23.56 -3.16
C HIS A 385 13.49 -23.96 -2.70
N GLU A 386 13.34 -24.69 -1.60
CA GLU A 386 12.02 -25.05 -1.05
C GLU A 386 11.36 -23.91 -0.28
N ARG A 387 12.13 -23.11 0.47
CA ARG A 387 11.59 -22.15 1.44
C ARG A 387 11.69 -20.69 1.01
N LEU A 388 12.65 -20.36 0.15
CA LEU A 388 13.00 -19.01 -0.28
C LEU A 388 13.28 -18.92 -1.79
N PRO A 389 12.49 -19.58 -2.67
CA PRO A 389 12.76 -19.61 -4.11
C PRO A 389 12.75 -18.22 -4.74
N PHE A 390 11.79 -17.37 -4.36
CA PHE A 390 11.67 -16.01 -4.88
C PHE A 390 12.82 -15.10 -4.43
N ILE A 391 13.31 -15.28 -3.22
CA ILE A 391 14.51 -14.55 -2.73
C ILE A 391 15.76 -14.89 -3.54
N CYS A 392 15.92 -16.16 -3.92
CA CYS A 392 17.02 -16.58 -4.80
C CYS A 392 16.90 -15.90 -6.19
N GLU A 393 15.71 -15.83 -6.75
CA GLU A 393 15.45 -15.11 -8.00
C GLU A 393 15.77 -13.61 -7.89
N LEU A 394 15.31 -12.95 -6.82
CA LEU A 394 15.54 -11.52 -6.59
C LEU A 394 17.03 -11.20 -6.42
N ALA A 395 17.76 -12.01 -5.64
CA ALA A 395 19.20 -11.80 -5.44
C ALA A 395 19.97 -11.95 -6.76
N LYS A 396 19.67 -12.96 -7.56
CA LYS A 396 20.27 -13.14 -8.89
C LYS A 396 19.93 -12.00 -9.85
N ALA A 397 18.67 -11.58 -9.90
CA ALA A 397 18.20 -10.58 -10.86
C ALA A 397 18.71 -9.16 -10.56
N TYR A 398 18.77 -8.75 -9.30
CA TYR A 398 19.04 -7.35 -8.92
C TYR A 398 20.47 -7.07 -8.44
N VAL A 399 21.16 -8.04 -7.88
CA VAL A 399 22.54 -7.88 -7.40
C VAL A 399 23.51 -8.91 -7.97
N GLY A 400 23.04 -9.85 -8.81
CA GLY A 400 23.88 -10.83 -9.49
C GLY A 400 24.44 -11.92 -8.58
N VAL A 401 23.86 -12.14 -7.39
CA VAL A 401 24.33 -13.06 -6.37
C VAL A 401 23.50 -14.32 -6.34
N ASP A 402 24.14 -15.49 -6.32
CA ASP A 402 23.50 -16.76 -6.00
C ASP A 402 23.60 -17.03 -4.49
N PRO A 403 22.48 -16.96 -3.73
CA PRO A 403 22.51 -17.13 -2.28
C PRO A 403 22.99 -18.49 -1.78
N VAL A 404 23.02 -19.50 -2.65
CA VAL A 404 23.61 -20.81 -2.35
C VAL A 404 25.15 -20.71 -2.23
N LYS A 405 25.77 -19.82 -3.01
CA LYS A 405 27.24 -19.72 -3.14
C LYS A 405 27.82 -18.50 -2.45
N GLU A 406 27.10 -17.39 -2.47
CA GLU A 406 27.58 -16.09 -2.02
C GLU A 406 26.56 -15.41 -1.09
N PRO A 407 27.02 -14.62 -0.09
CA PRO A 407 26.10 -13.89 0.78
C PRO A 407 25.50 -12.70 0.04
N ILE A 408 24.24 -12.40 0.34
CA ILE A 408 23.49 -11.29 -0.27
C ILE A 408 23.93 -9.96 0.36
N PRO A 409 24.38 -8.96 -0.42
CA PRO A 409 24.64 -7.63 0.11
C PRO A 409 23.32 -6.95 0.48
N VAL A 410 23.21 -6.48 1.73
CA VAL A 410 22.02 -5.83 2.24
C VAL A 410 22.34 -4.54 3.00
N ARG A 411 21.40 -3.62 2.99
CA ARG A 411 21.44 -2.40 3.80
C ARG A 411 20.06 -2.06 4.31
N ARG A 412 19.94 -1.09 5.23
CA ARG A 412 18.66 -0.65 5.79
C ARG A 412 17.94 0.38 4.90
N PRO A 413 16.92 0.04 4.13
CA PRO A 413 16.03 1.00 3.51
C PRO A 413 14.95 1.48 4.48
N ARG A 414 14.36 2.65 4.20
CA ARG A 414 13.09 3.04 4.82
C ARG A 414 11.97 2.17 4.25
N THR A 415 11.09 1.67 5.11
CA THR A 415 9.96 0.86 4.65
C THR A 415 8.70 1.70 4.53
N THR A 416 8.13 2.14 5.63
CA THR A 416 6.83 2.79 5.62
C THR A 416 6.85 3.99 6.58
N PRO A 417 6.47 5.19 6.13
CA PRO A 417 6.04 6.22 7.05
C PRO A 417 4.71 5.79 7.66
N TRP A 418 4.59 5.93 8.96
CA TRP A 418 3.42 5.55 9.75
C TRP A 418 2.34 6.62 9.79
N ALA A 419 2.50 7.65 8.99
CA ALA A 419 1.56 8.73 8.86
C ALA A 419 0.14 8.25 8.61
N ALA A 420 -0.79 8.80 9.36
CA ALA A 420 -2.20 8.49 9.26
C ALA A 420 -3.08 9.73 9.26
N LEU A 421 -4.27 9.60 8.68
CA LEU A 421 -5.36 10.55 8.90
C LEU A 421 -5.88 10.34 10.32
N LYS A 422 -6.05 11.42 11.09
CA LYS A 422 -6.57 11.33 12.46
C LYS A 422 -8.03 10.86 12.44
N PRO A 423 -8.35 9.63 12.87
CA PRO A 423 -9.72 9.19 12.97
C PRO A 423 -10.39 9.84 14.19
N THR A 424 -11.69 10.07 14.12
CA THR A 424 -12.49 10.33 15.32
C THR A 424 -12.77 9.00 16.03
N LYS A 425 -13.20 9.04 17.33
CA LYS A 425 -13.58 7.84 18.11
C LYS A 425 -14.58 6.90 17.40
N THR A 426 -15.16 7.33 16.30
CA THR A 426 -16.11 6.58 15.48
C THR A 426 -15.53 6.13 14.14
N VAL A 427 -14.21 6.21 13.95
CA VAL A 427 -13.52 5.89 12.68
C VAL A 427 -14.02 6.73 11.49
N LYS A 428 -14.62 7.85 11.76
CA LYS A 428 -14.93 8.84 10.73
C LYS A 428 -13.77 9.82 10.67
N ALA A 429 -13.27 10.12 9.49
CA ALA A 429 -12.45 11.30 9.31
C ALA A 429 -13.25 12.55 9.72
N VAL A 430 -12.55 13.65 9.97
CA VAL A 430 -13.17 14.91 10.39
C VAL A 430 -14.22 15.40 9.40
N SER A 431 -14.08 15.03 8.13
CA SER A 431 -15.12 15.24 7.11
C SER A 431 -16.17 14.12 7.14
N LYS A 432 -17.45 14.49 7.29
CA LYS A 432 -18.55 13.54 7.26
C LYS A 432 -18.61 12.81 5.91
N GLY A 433 -18.78 11.48 5.94
CA GLY A 433 -18.85 10.67 4.72
C GLY A 433 -17.49 10.24 4.14
N CYS A 434 -16.36 10.73 4.63
CA CYS A 434 -15.04 10.22 4.28
C CYS A 434 -14.60 9.19 5.33
N LEU A 435 -14.35 7.97 4.89
CA LEU A 435 -13.85 6.87 5.74
C LEU A 435 -12.42 6.56 5.36
N PRO A 436 -11.45 6.84 6.24
CA PRO A 436 -10.08 6.42 5.99
C PRO A 436 -9.94 4.91 6.20
N LEU A 437 -9.45 4.23 5.21
CA LEU A 437 -9.05 2.83 5.29
C LEU A 437 -7.64 2.71 4.72
N ALA A 438 -6.84 1.87 5.34
CA ALA A 438 -5.47 1.62 4.97
C ALA A 438 -4.43 2.68 5.40
N ASN A 439 -3.39 2.27 6.13
CA ASN A 439 -2.29 3.03 6.75
C ASN A 439 -2.71 4.25 7.59
N VAL A 440 -3.98 4.52 7.65
CA VAL A 440 -4.52 5.76 8.12
C VAL A 440 -5.11 5.70 9.54
N PRO A 441 -5.83 4.65 9.97
CA PRO A 441 -6.37 4.58 11.34
C PRO A 441 -5.55 3.75 12.31
N LEU A 442 -4.61 2.97 11.84
CA LEU A 442 -3.86 1.98 12.63
C LEU A 442 -2.46 2.42 13.02
N SER A 443 -2.08 3.62 12.66
CA SER A 443 -0.79 4.19 13.02
C SER A 443 -0.49 4.14 14.50
N VAL A 444 -1.49 4.22 15.35
CA VAL A 444 -1.32 4.14 16.81
C VAL A 444 -1.01 2.72 17.29
N CYS A 445 -1.61 1.70 16.67
CA CYS A 445 -1.20 0.32 16.92
C CYS A 445 0.20 0.04 16.39
N MET A 446 0.66 0.83 15.43
CA MET A 446 1.80 0.50 14.60
C MET A 446 3.01 1.41 14.82
N ALA A 447 2.90 2.45 15.63
CA ALA A 447 3.98 3.42 15.83
C ALA A 447 5.32 2.77 16.20
N ARG A 448 5.31 1.53 16.70
CA ARG A 448 6.53 0.77 16.98
C ARG A 448 6.44 -0.75 16.81
N THR A 449 5.30 -1.33 16.41
CA THR A 449 5.20 -2.79 16.13
C THR A 449 5.96 -3.19 14.87
N ALA A 450 6.93 -2.45 14.55
CA ALA A 450 7.78 -2.53 13.40
C ALA A 450 8.56 -3.83 13.24
N SER A 451 8.53 -4.69 14.22
CA SER A 451 9.13 -6.02 14.18
C SER A 451 8.14 -7.11 13.77
N ASP A 452 6.85 -6.77 13.61
CA ASP A 452 5.82 -7.79 13.41
C ASP A 452 5.19 -7.70 12.01
N PRO A 453 5.15 -8.80 11.25
CA PRO A 453 4.45 -8.91 9.97
C PRO A 453 2.91 -8.82 10.09
N THR A 454 2.35 -8.71 11.30
CA THR A 454 0.93 -8.43 11.55
C THR A 454 0.46 -7.12 10.93
N HIS A 455 1.36 -6.28 10.56
CA HIS A 455 1.19 -5.04 9.84
C HIS A 455 0.12 -5.04 8.76
N TRP A 456 0.09 -6.06 7.95
CA TRP A 456 -0.77 -6.15 6.78
C TRP A 456 -2.21 -6.50 7.14
N ARG A 457 -2.47 -6.97 8.36
CA ARG A 457 -3.74 -7.55 8.75
C ARG A 457 -4.56 -6.79 9.75
N SER A 458 -3.96 -6.00 10.60
CA SER A 458 -4.71 -5.06 11.42
C SER A 458 -5.66 -4.21 10.58
N TRP A 459 -5.29 -3.94 9.35
CA TRP A 459 -6.08 -3.26 8.33
C TRP A 459 -7.28 -4.05 7.87
N TRP A 460 -7.08 -5.34 7.73
CA TRP A 460 -8.07 -6.25 7.23
C TRP A 460 -9.26 -6.39 8.18
N CYS A 461 -8.99 -6.63 9.44
CA CYS A 461 -10.03 -6.75 10.45
C CYS A 461 -10.80 -5.45 10.66
N LEU A 462 -10.11 -4.31 10.62
CA LEU A 462 -10.76 -3.00 10.76
C LEU A 462 -11.64 -2.67 9.55
N VAL A 463 -11.21 -3.01 8.35
CA VAL A 463 -11.99 -2.86 7.11
C VAL A 463 -13.26 -3.68 7.18
N VAL A 464 -13.19 -4.93 7.65
CA VAL A 464 -14.37 -5.79 7.79
C VAL A 464 -15.33 -5.28 8.85
N TRP A 465 -14.81 -4.85 9.98
CA TRP A 465 -15.65 -4.30 11.05
C TRP A 465 -16.41 -3.05 10.61
N LEU A 466 -15.75 -2.15 9.90
CA LEU A 466 -16.39 -0.96 9.32
C LEU A 466 -17.46 -1.32 8.31
N ALA A 467 -17.20 -2.29 7.46
CA ALA A 467 -18.16 -2.74 6.46
C ALA A 467 -19.35 -3.48 7.09
N ASN A 468 -19.12 -4.37 8.05
CA ASN A 468 -20.19 -5.22 8.60
C ASN A 468 -21.06 -4.54 9.67
N LYS A 469 -20.49 -3.78 10.61
CA LYS A 469 -21.28 -3.18 11.71
C LYS A 469 -21.90 -1.82 11.40
N ARG A 470 -21.29 -1.03 10.53
CA ARG A 470 -21.74 0.33 10.26
C ARG A 470 -22.28 0.58 8.87
N TRP A 471 -22.03 -0.30 7.92
CA TRP A 471 -22.57 -0.17 6.58
C TRP A 471 -24.09 -0.07 6.61
N ASN A 472 -24.73 -0.97 7.33
CA ASN A 472 -26.20 -0.94 7.52
C ASN A 472 -26.70 0.32 8.28
N ALA A 473 -25.88 0.87 9.17
CA ALA A 473 -26.22 2.11 9.88
C ALA A 473 -25.98 3.35 9.02
N LEU A 474 -24.94 3.36 8.19
CA LEU A 474 -24.65 4.45 7.25
C LEU A 474 -25.65 4.52 6.10
N LEU A 475 -26.03 3.39 5.52
CA LEU A 475 -27.06 3.34 4.46
C LEU A 475 -28.45 3.76 4.97
N ARG A 476 -28.76 3.52 6.24
CA ARG A 476 -30.02 3.98 6.86
C ARG A 476 -30.01 5.45 7.23
N GLN A 477 -28.86 6.09 7.37
CA GLN A 477 -28.70 7.49 7.80
C GLN A 477 -28.40 8.46 6.64
N VAL A 478 -28.15 7.96 5.43
CA VAL A 478 -27.92 8.80 4.26
C VAL A 478 -29.29 9.16 3.67
N PRO A 479 -29.74 10.43 3.73
CA PRO A 479 -30.96 10.86 3.06
C PRO A 479 -30.81 10.58 1.56
N GLN A 480 -31.83 9.98 0.97
CA GLN A 480 -31.89 9.91 -0.49
C GLN A 480 -31.94 11.34 -1.04
N ILE A 481 -30.84 11.80 -1.58
CA ILE A 481 -30.76 13.16 -2.13
C ILE A 481 -31.42 13.14 -3.50
N ALA A 482 -32.55 13.82 -3.58
CA ALA A 482 -33.15 14.15 -4.87
C ALA A 482 -32.13 14.92 -5.74
N PRO A 483 -32.13 14.74 -7.07
CA PRO A 483 -31.17 15.39 -7.94
C PRO A 483 -31.32 16.92 -7.84
N ARG A 484 -30.43 17.57 -7.13
CA ARG A 484 -30.28 19.02 -7.13
C ARG A 484 -29.35 19.44 -8.28
N SER A 485 -29.68 20.57 -8.89
CA SER A 485 -29.01 21.27 -9.96
C SER A 485 -27.46 21.23 -9.79
N THR A 486 -26.78 20.96 -10.88
CA THR A 486 -25.31 20.95 -11.04
C THR A 486 -24.61 22.01 -10.21
N PRO A 487 -23.74 21.64 -9.25
CA PRO A 487 -22.80 22.60 -8.66
C PRO A 487 -21.83 23.06 -9.75
N ARG A 488 -21.62 24.38 -9.86
CA ARG A 488 -20.56 24.93 -10.70
C ARG A 488 -19.22 24.37 -10.20
N LEU A 489 -18.40 23.88 -11.12
CA LEU A 489 -17.02 23.54 -10.84
C LEU A 489 -16.33 24.72 -10.18
N PRO A 490 -15.54 24.54 -9.11
CA PRO A 490 -14.69 25.60 -8.61
C PRO A 490 -13.76 26.03 -9.75
N THR A 491 -13.68 27.35 -9.97
CA THR A 491 -12.76 27.95 -10.91
C THR A 491 -11.33 27.60 -10.49
N LEU A 492 -10.57 26.99 -11.39
CA LEU A 492 -9.17 26.61 -11.24
C LEU A 492 -8.21 27.83 -11.09
N ASN A 493 -8.61 28.87 -10.37
CA ASN A 493 -7.83 30.08 -10.25
C ASN A 493 -6.83 30.13 -9.10
N ASN A 494 -6.58 29.01 -8.40
CA ASN A 494 -5.60 28.97 -7.30
C ASN A 494 -4.96 27.57 -7.14
N VAL A 495 -4.35 27.04 -8.21
CA VAL A 495 -3.34 25.97 -8.07
C VAL A 495 -2.12 26.35 -8.91
#